data_e88411005313f18d186fffd01149eb22
#
_entry.id   e88411005313f18d186fffd01149eb22
#
_cell.length_a   1.000
_cell.length_b   1.000
_cell.length_c   1.000
_cell.angle_alpha   90.00
_cell.angle_beta   90.00
_cell.angle_gamma   90.00
#
_symmetry.space_group_name_H-M   'P 1'
#
loop_
_entity.id
_entity.type
_entity.pdbx_description
1 polymer ?
#
loop_
_entity_poly.entity_id
_entity_poly.type
_entity_poly.pdbx_seq_one_letter_code
_entity_poly.pdbx_strand_id
1 'polypeptide(L)'
;MSQNSIHTTSPISLLQKQELLLRMEYEYEKETFRQQTETMGIGRKIKRGMCWYPLSVGRSYYNSLNQLVVEVERREDKEIEHVFEFGRPVCFFTQDASERLHYFNFVATVNYVDEDRMVVVLPGASALMDIQHADRLGVQLYFDETTYRLMFEALGQVIKAKNNRLAELRDIFHGTQKTSTFTFAPTRFPWLNATQEEAVNKVLHAKDVAIVHGPPGTGKTTTLVEAIYETLHRENQVLVCAQSNMAVDWISEKLVDRGVPVLRIGNPTRVNDKMLSFTYERRFESHPDYPQLWSIRKAIRDLHGQNRKGANRESIRQKINSLKDRATELEIRINADLFSEARVIACTLTSSANRVLMGMKFGTLFIDEAAQALEAACWIAIRKADRVVLAGDHQQLPPTIKCIEAMRGGLDKTLMQHIVQNKPEVVSLLKIQYRMNDEIMRFSSDWFYHGALSSAPEVKYRSILDFDTPIVWVNTEGMDCNEEFVGESF
;
A
#
# COMPACT_ATOMS: atom_id res chain seq x y z
N MET A 1 5.19 1.77 -51.83
CA MET A 1 4.13 2.09 -50.85
C MET A 1 3.81 0.84 -50.07
N SER A 2 4.50 0.61 -48.97
CA SER A 2 4.20 -0.46 -48.02
C SER A 2 3.54 0.15 -46.81
N GLN A 3 2.25 -0.11 -46.65
CA GLN A 3 1.49 0.22 -45.45
C GLN A 3 2.04 -0.59 -44.28
N ASN A 4 2.80 0.05 -43.39
CA ASN A 4 3.05 -0.47 -42.05
C ASN A 4 1.70 -0.50 -41.32
N SER A 5 1.05 -1.65 -41.30
CA SER A 5 -0.02 -1.96 -40.40
C SER A 5 0.58 -1.99 -38.97
N ILE A 6 0.44 -0.90 -38.27
CA ILE A 6 0.65 -0.86 -36.79
C ILE A 6 -0.36 -1.85 -36.22
N HIS A 7 0.07 -3.05 -35.89
CA HIS A 7 -0.71 -3.98 -35.07
C HIS A 7 -0.86 -3.33 -33.67
N THR A 8 -1.90 -2.54 -33.48
CA THR A 8 -2.29 -2.04 -32.16
C THR A 8 -2.70 -3.24 -31.32
N THR A 9 -1.82 -3.62 -30.40
CA THR A 9 -2.11 -4.71 -29.47
C THR A 9 -3.35 -4.32 -28.64
N SER A 10 -4.33 -5.21 -28.57
CA SER A 10 -5.57 -4.97 -27.82
C SER A 10 -5.28 -4.64 -26.33
N PRO A 11 -6.00 -3.68 -25.69
CA PRO A 11 -5.88 -3.44 -24.25
C PRO A 11 -6.01 -4.70 -23.39
N ILE A 12 -6.89 -5.62 -23.78
CA ILE A 12 -7.06 -6.91 -23.11
C ILE A 12 -5.80 -7.77 -23.23
N SER A 13 -5.21 -7.85 -24.41
CA SER A 13 -3.98 -8.63 -24.63
C SER A 13 -2.79 -8.06 -23.86
N LEU A 14 -2.70 -6.75 -23.71
CA LEU A 14 -1.67 -6.10 -22.89
C LEU A 14 -1.83 -6.48 -21.40
N LEU A 15 -3.03 -6.45 -20.86
CA LEU A 15 -3.31 -6.84 -19.49
C LEU A 15 -3.13 -8.34 -19.25
N GLN A 16 -3.47 -9.20 -20.22
CA GLN A 16 -3.19 -10.63 -20.16
C GLN A 16 -1.68 -10.91 -20.13
N LYS A 17 -0.91 -10.13 -20.88
CA LYS A 17 0.56 -10.19 -20.81
C LYS A 17 1.05 -9.77 -19.42
N GLN A 18 0.52 -8.68 -18.85
CA GLN A 18 0.87 -8.25 -17.49
C GLN A 18 0.51 -9.32 -16.46
N GLU A 19 -0.64 -9.98 -16.58
CA GLU A 19 -1.03 -11.09 -15.70
C GLU A 19 -0.03 -12.25 -15.77
N LEU A 20 0.42 -12.60 -16.98
CA LEU A 20 1.43 -13.65 -17.16
C LEU A 20 2.77 -13.29 -16.53
N LEU A 21 3.24 -12.06 -16.73
CA LEU A 21 4.50 -11.58 -16.18
C LEU A 21 4.44 -11.49 -14.63
N LEU A 22 3.29 -11.04 -14.09
CA LEU A 22 3.04 -11.04 -12.66
C LEU A 22 3.05 -12.45 -12.06
N ARG A 23 2.57 -13.45 -12.80
CA ARG A 23 2.63 -14.86 -12.39
C ARG A 23 4.06 -15.37 -12.35
N MET A 24 4.89 -14.98 -13.29
CA MET A 24 6.33 -15.32 -13.28
C MET A 24 7.03 -14.74 -12.04
N GLU A 25 6.77 -13.48 -11.71
CA GLU A 25 7.30 -12.83 -10.51
C GLU A 25 6.82 -13.52 -9.22
N TYR A 26 5.53 -13.83 -9.14
CA TYR A 26 4.93 -14.55 -8.03
C TYR A 26 5.58 -15.92 -7.81
N GLU A 27 5.69 -16.74 -8.86
CA GLU A 27 6.30 -18.06 -8.76
C GLU A 27 7.80 -17.99 -8.40
N TYR A 28 8.51 -17.01 -8.96
CA TYR A 28 9.92 -16.77 -8.63
C TYR A 28 10.09 -16.38 -7.16
N GLU A 29 9.32 -15.43 -6.65
CA GLU A 29 9.39 -15.02 -5.25
C GLU A 29 8.98 -16.15 -4.30
N LYS A 30 7.94 -16.87 -4.64
CA LYS A 30 7.46 -18.01 -3.86
C LYS A 30 8.50 -19.12 -3.77
N GLU A 31 9.13 -19.47 -4.90
CA GLU A 31 10.19 -20.49 -4.94
C GLU A 31 11.45 -20.02 -4.19
N THR A 32 11.86 -18.77 -4.36
CA THR A 32 12.99 -18.18 -3.64
C THR A 32 12.75 -18.22 -2.13
N PHE A 33 11.54 -17.82 -1.70
CA PHE A 33 11.15 -17.88 -0.29
C PHE A 33 11.14 -19.33 0.22
N ARG A 34 10.60 -20.27 -0.56
CA ARG A 34 10.59 -21.69 -0.22
C ARG A 34 12.01 -22.24 -0.05
N GLN A 35 12.90 -21.96 -0.97
CA GLN A 35 14.30 -22.36 -0.87
C GLN A 35 14.97 -21.79 0.39
N GLN A 36 14.73 -20.51 0.67
CA GLN A 36 15.28 -19.87 1.88
C GLN A 36 14.69 -20.42 3.18
N THR A 37 13.44 -20.86 3.18
CA THR A 37 12.76 -21.34 4.40
C THR A 37 12.83 -22.86 4.58
N GLU A 38 12.74 -23.65 3.54
CA GLU A 38 12.73 -25.12 3.63
C GLU A 38 14.13 -25.73 3.67
N THR A 39 15.08 -25.18 2.89
CA THR A 39 16.46 -25.69 2.85
C THR A 39 17.34 -25.14 3.96
N MET A 40 16.95 -24.02 4.57
CA MET A 40 17.70 -23.36 5.62
C MET A 40 17.38 -23.96 7.00
N GLY A 41 18.40 -24.44 7.70
CA GLY A 41 18.26 -24.91 9.08
C GLY A 41 17.81 -23.80 10.02
N ILE A 42 17.14 -24.18 11.13
CA ILE A 42 16.52 -23.26 12.09
C ILE A 42 17.49 -22.20 12.63
N GLY A 43 18.74 -22.58 12.94
CA GLY A 43 19.76 -21.66 13.44
C GLY A 43 20.15 -20.57 12.44
N ARG A 44 20.14 -20.86 11.13
CA ARG A 44 20.37 -19.83 10.10
C ARG A 44 19.17 -18.90 9.94
N LYS A 45 17.93 -19.43 10.06
CA LYS A 45 16.71 -18.61 10.03
C LYS A 45 16.67 -17.62 11.19
N ILE A 46 17.09 -18.06 12.39
CA ILE A 46 17.20 -17.20 13.58
C ILE A 46 18.23 -16.10 13.34
N LYS A 47 19.44 -16.46 12.89
CA LYS A 47 20.49 -15.48 12.59
C LYS A 47 20.10 -14.42 11.54
N ARG A 48 19.20 -14.77 10.62
CA ARG A 48 18.62 -13.82 9.63
C ARG A 48 17.40 -13.08 10.14
N GLY A 49 17.02 -13.25 11.40
CA GLY A 49 15.85 -12.61 12.00
C GLY A 49 14.50 -13.07 11.45
N MET A 50 14.46 -14.16 10.68
CA MET A 50 13.23 -14.68 10.03
C MET A 50 12.44 -15.65 10.90
N CYS A 51 13.00 -16.06 12.03
CA CYS A 51 12.45 -17.08 12.91
C CYS A 51 12.77 -16.75 14.37
N TRP A 52 11.80 -16.94 15.26
CA TRP A 52 11.96 -16.93 16.70
C TRP A 52 11.74 -18.32 17.28
N TYR A 53 12.71 -18.83 18.00
CA TYR A 53 12.67 -20.12 18.67
C TYR A 53 13.72 -20.18 19.78
N PRO A 54 13.40 -20.68 20.99
CA PRO A 54 12.07 -21.05 21.46
C PRO A 54 11.24 -19.81 21.85
N LEU A 55 9.89 -20.00 21.84
CA LEU A 55 8.94 -18.96 22.24
C LEU A 55 8.37 -19.24 23.63
N SER A 56 7.96 -18.17 24.31
CA SER A 56 6.97 -18.20 25.37
C SER A 56 5.65 -17.64 24.87
N VAL A 57 4.54 -18.27 25.31
CA VAL A 57 3.20 -17.83 25.02
C VAL A 57 2.70 -16.97 26.17
N GLY A 58 2.35 -15.72 25.88
CA GLY A 58 1.80 -14.77 26.83
C GLY A 58 0.26 -14.81 26.87
N ARG A 59 -0.33 -13.66 27.17
CA ARG A 59 -1.79 -13.53 27.25
C ARG A 59 -2.44 -13.55 25.86
N SER A 60 -3.69 -14.04 25.83
CA SER A 60 -4.55 -13.96 24.66
C SER A 60 -5.76 -13.09 24.98
N TYR A 61 -6.20 -12.31 24.00
CA TYR A 61 -7.33 -11.39 24.15
C TYR A 61 -7.96 -11.10 22.78
N TYR A 62 -9.06 -10.35 22.78
CA TYR A 62 -9.65 -9.85 21.56
C TYR A 62 -9.30 -8.38 21.39
N ASN A 63 -8.78 -8.00 20.21
CA ASN A 63 -8.51 -6.62 19.88
C ASN A 63 -9.81 -5.85 19.57
N SER A 64 -9.71 -4.54 19.30
CA SER A 64 -10.85 -3.66 18.99
C SER A 64 -11.67 -4.10 17.78
N LEU A 65 -11.05 -4.76 16.82
CA LEU A 65 -11.70 -5.33 15.65
C LEU A 65 -12.32 -6.71 15.92
N ASN A 66 -12.37 -7.14 17.18
CA ASN A 66 -12.89 -8.45 17.59
C ASN A 66 -12.11 -9.64 17.01
N GLN A 67 -10.82 -9.47 16.75
CA GLN A 67 -9.93 -10.53 16.32
C GLN A 67 -9.23 -11.14 17.53
N LEU A 68 -9.13 -12.47 17.57
CA LEU A 68 -8.40 -13.17 18.62
C LEU A 68 -6.90 -12.98 18.38
N VAL A 69 -6.20 -12.45 19.37
CA VAL A 69 -4.75 -12.25 19.33
C VAL A 69 -4.08 -12.98 20.48
N VAL A 70 -2.82 -13.37 20.27
CA VAL A 70 -1.94 -13.93 21.28
C VAL A 70 -0.62 -13.20 21.29
N GLU A 71 -0.10 -12.95 22.48
CA GLU A 71 1.25 -12.44 22.67
C GLU A 71 2.24 -13.61 22.70
N VAL A 72 3.34 -13.47 21.98
CA VAL A 72 4.47 -14.38 22.02
C VAL A 72 5.75 -13.61 22.21
N GLU A 73 6.70 -14.18 22.96
CA GLU A 73 7.98 -13.57 23.24
C GLU A 73 9.11 -14.56 22.96
N ARG A 74 10.18 -14.10 22.30
CA ARG A 74 11.39 -14.92 22.11
C ARG A 74 12.15 -15.01 23.43
N ARG A 75 12.65 -16.21 23.73
CA ARG A 75 13.38 -16.47 24.97
C ARG A 75 14.89 -16.29 24.81
N GLU A 76 15.41 -16.56 23.64
CA GLU A 76 16.83 -16.57 23.30
C GLU A 76 17.10 -15.67 22.10
N ASP A 77 18.36 -15.41 21.79
CA ASP A 77 18.83 -14.64 20.62
C ASP A 77 18.24 -13.21 20.54
N LYS A 78 18.07 -12.56 21.70
CA LYS A 78 17.45 -11.24 21.84
C LYS A 78 18.26 -10.12 21.21
N GLU A 79 19.55 -10.31 21.01
CA GLU A 79 20.49 -9.40 20.36
C GLU A 79 20.35 -9.39 18.82
N ILE A 80 19.69 -10.41 18.24
CA ILE A 80 19.55 -10.50 16.79
C ILE A 80 18.38 -9.64 16.32
N GLU A 81 18.66 -8.73 15.38
CA GLU A 81 17.63 -7.95 14.71
C GLU A 81 16.68 -8.88 13.94
N HIS A 82 15.39 -8.59 13.99
CA HIS A 82 14.40 -9.39 13.30
C HIS A 82 13.79 -8.65 12.12
N VAL A 83 13.25 -9.41 11.15
CA VAL A 83 12.57 -8.89 9.96
C VAL A 83 11.05 -9.06 10.02
N PHE A 84 10.51 -9.37 11.19
CA PHE A 84 9.06 -9.39 11.39
C PHE A 84 8.51 -7.98 11.38
N GLU A 85 7.42 -7.80 10.66
CA GLU A 85 6.73 -6.53 10.53
C GLU A 85 5.22 -6.77 10.65
N PHE A 86 4.50 -5.73 11.05
CA PHE A 86 3.05 -5.74 11.04
C PHE A 86 2.47 -6.14 9.68
N GLY A 87 1.39 -6.93 9.72
CA GLY A 87 0.67 -7.40 8.54
C GLY A 87 1.37 -8.55 7.82
N ARG A 88 2.59 -8.91 8.21
CA ARG A 88 3.29 -10.07 7.63
C ARG A 88 2.65 -11.37 8.11
N PRO A 89 2.41 -12.30 7.19
CA PRO A 89 1.98 -13.65 7.57
C PRO A 89 3.11 -14.41 8.24
N VAL A 90 2.75 -15.19 9.25
CA VAL A 90 3.66 -16.06 10.00
C VAL A 90 3.05 -17.43 10.17
N CYS A 91 3.87 -18.47 10.23
CA CYS A 91 3.48 -19.81 10.59
C CYS A 91 4.18 -20.26 11.87
N PHE A 92 3.42 -20.98 12.70
CA PHE A 92 3.93 -21.58 13.91
C PHE A 92 4.39 -23.01 13.65
N PHE A 93 5.34 -23.47 14.42
CA PHE A 93 5.84 -24.83 14.36
C PHE A 93 6.28 -25.31 15.75
N THR A 94 6.38 -26.62 15.90
CA THR A 94 7.04 -27.28 17.03
C THR A 94 8.26 -28.05 16.55
N GLN A 95 9.22 -28.24 17.42
CA GLN A 95 10.39 -29.09 17.15
C GLN A 95 10.36 -30.34 18.03
N ASP A 96 10.42 -31.50 17.42
CA ASP A 96 10.45 -32.78 18.15
C ASP A 96 11.85 -33.09 18.74
N ALA A 97 11.98 -34.20 19.47
CA ALA A 97 13.24 -34.65 20.04
C ALA A 97 14.30 -35.03 18.98
N SER A 98 13.86 -35.26 17.73
CA SER A 98 14.72 -35.58 16.59
C SER A 98 15.10 -34.33 15.78
N GLU A 99 14.84 -33.13 16.32
CA GLU A 99 15.04 -31.83 15.69
C GLU A 99 14.19 -31.57 14.43
N ARG A 100 13.18 -32.41 14.15
CA ARG A 100 12.27 -32.21 13.03
C ARG A 100 11.22 -31.15 13.37
N LEU A 101 10.89 -30.33 12.36
CA LEU A 101 9.90 -29.27 12.48
C LEU A 101 8.53 -29.77 12.03
N HIS A 102 7.52 -29.52 12.85
CA HIS A 102 6.12 -29.81 12.59
C HIS A 102 5.34 -28.52 12.54
N TYR A 103 4.92 -28.09 11.34
CA TYR A 103 4.16 -26.86 11.14
C TYR A 103 2.70 -27.05 11.45
N PHE A 104 2.10 -26.07 12.11
CA PHE A 104 0.65 -26.03 12.30
C PHE A 104 -0.06 -25.70 10.98
N ASN A 105 -1.25 -26.24 10.80
CA ASN A 105 -2.04 -26.05 9.58
C ASN A 105 -2.87 -24.74 9.63
N PHE A 106 -2.26 -23.65 10.05
CA PHE A 106 -2.85 -22.31 9.99
C PHE A 106 -1.75 -21.27 9.81
N VAL A 107 -2.16 -20.13 9.24
CA VAL A 107 -1.32 -18.93 9.10
C VAL A 107 -1.88 -17.87 10.03
N ALA A 108 -1.01 -17.23 10.78
CA ALA A 108 -1.31 -16.08 11.62
C ALA A 108 -0.75 -14.80 10.98
N THR A 109 -1.17 -13.65 11.47
CA THR A 109 -0.69 -12.36 10.95
C THR A 109 -0.14 -11.53 12.10
N VAL A 110 1.03 -10.94 11.90
CA VAL A 110 1.64 -10.05 12.88
C VAL A 110 0.77 -8.81 13.04
N ASN A 111 0.29 -8.56 14.27
CA ASN A 111 -0.50 -7.38 14.62
C ASN A 111 0.34 -6.28 15.27
N TYR A 112 1.37 -6.67 15.98
CA TYR A 112 2.34 -5.77 16.61
C TYR A 112 3.63 -6.54 16.83
N VAL A 113 4.75 -5.88 16.71
CA VAL A 113 6.06 -6.47 17.06
C VAL A 113 6.95 -5.37 17.61
N ASP A 114 7.66 -5.71 18.67
CA ASP A 114 8.70 -4.95 19.33
C ASP A 114 9.95 -5.82 19.39
N GLU A 115 11.03 -5.37 20.00
CA GLU A 115 12.33 -6.07 20.02
C GLU A 115 12.22 -7.58 20.28
N ASP A 116 11.51 -7.98 21.33
CA ASP A 116 11.39 -9.38 21.76
C ASP A 116 9.97 -9.92 21.82
N ARG A 117 8.98 -9.06 21.65
CA ARG A 117 7.56 -9.37 21.81
C ARG A 117 6.79 -9.16 20.53
N MET A 118 5.96 -10.13 20.20
CA MET A 118 5.07 -10.07 19.04
C MET A 118 3.64 -10.37 19.48
N VAL A 119 2.69 -9.64 18.92
CA VAL A 119 1.26 -9.94 19.00
C VAL A 119 0.80 -10.41 17.64
N VAL A 120 0.18 -11.57 17.57
CA VAL A 120 -0.30 -12.15 16.31
C VAL A 120 -1.80 -12.37 16.34
N VAL A 121 -2.45 -12.10 15.22
CA VAL A 121 -3.86 -12.42 14.98
C VAL A 121 -3.97 -13.89 14.60
N LEU A 122 -4.79 -14.62 15.33
CA LEU A 122 -5.07 -16.04 15.07
C LEU A 122 -6.37 -16.22 14.28
N PRO A 123 -6.49 -17.25 13.44
CA PRO A 123 -7.72 -17.52 12.69
C PRO A 123 -8.89 -17.97 13.59
N GLY A 124 -8.62 -18.45 14.80
CA GLY A 124 -9.67 -18.86 15.71
C GLY A 124 -9.16 -19.52 17.00
N ALA A 125 -10.09 -19.92 17.86
CA ALA A 125 -9.78 -20.49 19.17
C ALA A 125 -9.05 -21.86 19.10
N SER A 126 -9.23 -22.64 18.04
CA SER A 126 -8.48 -23.88 17.84
C SER A 126 -6.99 -23.62 17.70
N ALA A 127 -6.61 -22.64 16.90
CA ALA A 127 -5.21 -22.23 16.73
C ALA A 127 -4.59 -21.78 18.06
N LEU A 128 -5.35 -21.07 18.91
CA LEU A 128 -4.88 -20.70 20.24
C LEU A 128 -4.61 -21.91 21.11
N MET A 129 -5.51 -22.89 21.10
CA MET A 129 -5.31 -24.14 21.88
C MET A 129 -4.07 -24.90 21.39
N ASP A 130 -3.88 -24.99 20.08
CA ASP A 130 -2.71 -25.64 19.49
C ASP A 130 -1.41 -24.99 19.97
N ILE A 131 -1.35 -23.66 19.98
CA ILE A 131 -0.18 -22.89 20.45
C ILE A 131 0.04 -23.06 21.97
N GLN A 132 -1.04 -23.01 22.77
CA GLN A 132 -0.93 -23.09 24.24
C GLN A 132 -0.50 -24.46 24.76
N HIS A 133 -0.78 -25.53 24.02
CA HIS A 133 -0.41 -26.91 24.39
C HIS A 133 0.91 -27.35 23.74
N ALA A 134 1.54 -26.49 22.96
CA ALA A 134 2.75 -26.82 22.23
C ALA A 134 3.99 -26.73 23.10
N ASP A 135 4.77 -27.79 23.14
CA ASP A 135 6.13 -27.77 23.64
C ASP A 135 7.10 -27.35 22.53
N ARG A 136 8.18 -26.65 22.89
CA ARG A 136 9.22 -26.19 21.93
C ARG A 136 8.62 -25.45 20.72
N LEU A 137 7.81 -24.45 21.03
CA LEU A 137 7.13 -23.62 20.04
C LEU A 137 8.09 -22.65 19.37
N GLY A 138 7.93 -22.47 18.07
CA GLY A 138 8.60 -21.44 17.28
C GLY A 138 7.65 -20.77 16.30
N VAL A 139 8.05 -19.61 15.77
CA VAL A 139 7.36 -18.88 14.74
C VAL A 139 8.35 -18.42 13.66
N GLN A 140 7.94 -18.51 12.41
CA GLN A 140 8.72 -17.99 11.29
C GLN A 140 7.85 -17.23 10.30
N LEU A 141 8.49 -16.38 9.48
CA LEU A 141 7.81 -15.73 8.37
C LEU A 141 7.18 -16.76 7.43
N TYR A 142 6.02 -16.40 6.90
CA TYR A 142 5.34 -17.12 5.84
C TYR A 142 5.25 -16.27 4.58
N PHE A 143 5.16 -16.88 3.40
CA PHE A 143 5.08 -16.15 2.15
C PHE A 143 3.75 -15.38 2.05
N ASP A 144 3.82 -14.07 1.76
CA ASP A 144 2.61 -13.24 1.63
C ASP A 144 2.00 -13.39 0.22
N GLU A 145 1.05 -14.28 0.09
CA GLU A 145 0.28 -14.45 -1.14
C GLU A 145 -0.86 -13.45 -1.29
N THR A 146 -1.20 -12.72 -0.22
CA THR A 146 -2.40 -11.86 -0.20
C THR A 146 -2.32 -10.75 -1.22
N THR A 147 -1.19 -10.06 -1.29
CA THR A 147 -0.97 -8.98 -2.25
C THR A 147 -1.06 -9.47 -3.69
N TYR A 148 -0.45 -10.60 -4.00
CA TYR A 148 -0.52 -11.20 -5.33
C TYR A 148 -1.94 -11.62 -5.70
N ARG A 149 -2.66 -12.26 -4.77
CA ARG A 149 -4.06 -12.63 -4.98
C ARG A 149 -4.93 -11.44 -5.31
N LEU A 150 -4.78 -10.32 -4.60
CA LEU A 150 -5.53 -9.09 -4.86
C LEU A 150 -5.19 -8.48 -6.22
N MET A 151 -3.92 -8.51 -6.63
CA MET A 151 -3.48 -8.06 -7.94
C MET A 151 -4.05 -8.93 -9.07
N PHE A 152 -4.00 -10.27 -8.96
CA PHE A 152 -4.61 -11.19 -9.92
C PHE A 152 -6.13 -11.01 -10.02
N GLU A 153 -6.80 -10.87 -8.88
CA GLU A 153 -8.23 -10.61 -8.85
C GLU A 153 -8.58 -9.30 -9.57
N ALA A 154 -7.81 -8.24 -9.31
CA ALA A 154 -8.01 -6.95 -9.95
C ALA A 154 -7.81 -7.04 -11.47
N LEU A 155 -6.70 -7.61 -11.94
CA LEU A 155 -6.45 -7.84 -13.37
C LEU A 155 -7.56 -8.69 -14.02
N GLY A 156 -7.96 -9.78 -13.38
CA GLY A 156 -9.04 -10.63 -13.89
C GLY A 156 -10.37 -9.90 -14.05
N GLN A 157 -10.71 -8.99 -13.12
CA GLN A 157 -11.91 -8.17 -13.22
C GLN A 157 -11.81 -7.14 -14.36
N VAL A 158 -10.66 -6.47 -14.50
CA VAL A 158 -10.43 -5.48 -15.56
C VAL A 158 -10.46 -6.13 -16.95
N ILE A 159 -9.80 -7.28 -17.12
CA ILE A 159 -9.79 -8.03 -18.37
C ILE A 159 -11.21 -8.46 -18.78
N LYS A 160 -12.01 -8.91 -17.82
CA LYS A 160 -13.39 -9.38 -18.03
C LYS A 160 -14.43 -8.26 -18.12
N ALA A 161 -14.07 -7.03 -17.75
CA ALA A 161 -14.99 -5.90 -17.72
C ALA A 161 -15.55 -5.60 -19.13
N LYS A 162 -16.88 -5.40 -19.22
CA LYS A 162 -17.60 -5.06 -20.45
C LYS A 162 -18.70 -4.07 -20.13
N ASN A 163 -18.88 -3.08 -21.00
CA ASN A 163 -19.99 -2.11 -20.93
C ASN A 163 -20.15 -1.41 -19.57
N ASN A 164 -19.03 -1.11 -18.91
CA ASN A 164 -19.00 -0.40 -17.64
C ASN A 164 -17.79 0.55 -17.57
N ARG A 165 -17.76 1.40 -16.56
CA ARG A 165 -16.72 2.41 -16.41
C ARG A 165 -15.30 1.80 -16.31
N LEU A 166 -15.16 0.64 -15.70
CA LEU A 166 -13.87 -0.05 -15.60
C LEU A 166 -13.34 -0.46 -16.98
N ALA A 167 -14.21 -0.95 -17.86
CA ALA A 167 -13.85 -1.27 -19.26
C ALA A 167 -13.45 -0.01 -20.04
N GLU A 168 -14.18 1.09 -19.86
CA GLU A 168 -13.85 2.38 -20.49
C GLU A 168 -12.49 2.89 -20.05
N LEU A 169 -12.17 2.89 -18.76
CA LEU A 169 -10.88 3.31 -18.25
C LEU A 169 -9.75 2.43 -18.79
N ARG A 170 -9.93 1.10 -18.82
CA ARG A 170 -8.99 0.19 -19.46
C ARG A 170 -8.70 0.59 -20.91
N ASP A 171 -9.75 0.80 -21.70
CA ASP A 171 -9.66 1.07 -23.12
C ASP A 171 -9.10 2.48 -23.40
N ILE A 172 -9.30 3.43 -22.49
CA ILE A 172 -8.65 4.74 -22.52
C ILE A 172 -7.15 4.61 -22.22
N PHE A 173 -6.78 3.90 -21.16
CA PHE A 173 -5.38 3.84 -20.69
C PHE A 173 -4.48 3.08 -21.67
N HIS A 174 -4.96 1.99 -22.25
CA HIS A 174 -4.18 1.11 -23.12
C HIS A 174 -4.58 1.16 -24.59
N GLY A 175 -5.66 1.83 -24.92
CA GLY A 175 -6.22 1.86 -26.27
C GLY A 175 -6.16 3.22 -26.94
N THR A 176 -6.89 3.29 -28.04
CA THR A 176 -7.02 4.49 -28.86
C THR A 176 -8.20 5.38 -28.45
N GLN A 177 -9.01 4.96 -27.48
CA GLN A 177 -10.15 5.72 -27.00
C GLN A 177 -9.67 7.06 -26.43
N LYS A 178 -10.27 8.15 -26.87
CA LYS A 178 -9.90 9.51 -26.46
C LYS A 178 -10.38 9.80 -25.03
N THR A 179 -9.60 10.61 -24.32
CA THR A 179 -9.98 11.19 -23.04
C THR A 179 -11.00 12.31 -23.21
N SER A 180 -11.80 12.53 -22.20
CA SER A 180 -12.80 13.60 -22.17
C SER A 180 -12.55 14.59 -21.03
N THR A 181 -13.05 15.81 -21.16
CA THR A 181 -12.88 16.88 -20.18
C THR A 181 -14.18 17.59 -19.87
N PHE A 182 -14.25 18.16 -18.68
CA PHE A 182 -15.29 19.14 -18.31
C PHE A 182 -14.96 20.49 -18.92
N THR A 183 -15.98 21.31 -19.17
CA THR A 183 -15.82 22.66 -19.73
C THR A 183 -16.24 23.67 -18.67
N PHE A 184 -15.29 24.39 -18.12
CA PHE A 184 -15.47 25.54 -17.22
C PHE A 184 -14.22 26.42 -17.24
N ALA A 185 -14.30 27.64 -16.67
CA ALA A 185 -13.17 28.54 -16.61
C ALA A 185 -12.08 28.03 -15.68
N PRO A 186 -10.78 28.16 -15.99
CA PRO A 186 -9.68 27.82 -15.10
C PRO A 186 -9.75 28.60 -13.80
N THR A 187 -9.39 27.93 -12.70
CA THR A 187 -9.27 28.56 -11.38
C THR A 187 -7.87 29.13 -11.21
N ARG A 188 -7.75 30.27 -10.53
CA ARG A 188 -6.47 30.90 -10.20
C ARG A 188 -6.04 30.56 -8.79
N PHE A 189 -4.76 30.24 -8.64
CA PHE A 189 -4.11 29.89 -7.38
C PHE A 189 -2.86 30.72 -7.16
N PRO A 190 -2.99 31.94 -6.56
CA PRO A 190 -1.85 32.88 -6.42
C PRO A 190 -0.65 32.34 -5.64
N TRP A 191 -0.85 31.28 -4.84
CA TRP A 191 0.19 30.62 -4.04
C TRP A 191 0.91 29.48 -4.78
N LEU A 192 0.45 29.11 -5.97
CA LEU A 192 1.09 28.10 -6.81
C LEU A 192 1.91 28.78 -7.92
N ASN A 193 2.98 28.15 -8.36
CA ASN A 193 3.63 28.55 -9.58
C ASN A 193 2.79 28.17 -10.82
N ALA A 194 3.12 28.76 -11.98
CA ALA A 194 2.34 28.59 -13.20
C ALA A 194 2.15 27.13 -13.61
N THR A 195 3.18 26.28 -13.46
CA THR A 195 3.08 24.86 -13.84
C THR A 195 2.28 24.04 -12.83
N GLN A 196 2.31 24.39 -11.56
CA GLN A 196 1.47 23.80 -10.53
C GLN A 196 0.00 24.21 -10.73
N GLU A 197 -0.28 25.48 -11.00
CA GLU A 197 -1.62 26.00 -11.31
C GLU A 197 -2.21 25.29 -12.54
N GLU A 198 -1.42 25.15 -13.61
CA GLU A 198 -1.83 24.40 -14.81
C GLU A 198 -2.16 22.95 -14.48
N ALA A 199 -1.32 22.28 -13.69
CA ALA A 199 -1.54 20.89 -13.30
C ALA A 199 -2.82 20.69 -12.49
N VAL A 200 -3.10 21.57 -11.51
CA VAL A 200 -4.34 21.55 -10.74
C VAL A 200 -5.55 21.75 -11.66
N ASN A 201 -5.51 22.74 -12.54
CA ASN A 201 -6.61 22.97 -13.49
C ASN A 201 -6.83 21.78 -14.42
N LYS A 202 -5.76 21.13 -14.91
CA LYS A 202 -5.87 19.93 -15.75
C LYS A 202 -6.53 18.78 -15.00
N VAL A 203 -6.20 18.57 -13.72
CA VAL A 203 -6.86 17.60 -12.85
C VAL A 203 -8.35 17.92 -12.72
N LEU A 204 -8.71 19.16 -12.46
CA LEU A 204 -10.11 19.56 -12.29
C LEU A 204 -10.95 19.37 -13.56
N HIS A 205 -10.35 19.61 -14.74
CA HIS A 205 -11.03 19.45 -16.03
C HIS A 205 -11.11 17.99 -16.50
N ALA A 206 -10.25 17.09 -16.04
CA ALA A 206 -10.24 15.70 -16.48
C ALA A 206 -11.51 14.96 -16.05
N LYS A 207 -12.16 14.25 -16.97
CA LYS A 207 -13.26 13.32 -16.70
C LYS A 207 -12.78 11.89 -16.46
N ASP A 208 -11.65 11.53 -17.09
CA ASP A 208 -11.18 10.16 -17.13
C ASP A 208 -9.87 9.99 -16.37
N VAL A 209 -8.83 10.72 -16.79
CA VAL A 209 -7.49 10.63 -16.21
C VAL A 209 -6.73 11.95 -16.34
N ALA A 210 -5.92 12.24 -15.32
CA ALA A 210 -4.90 13.29 -15.38
C ALA A 210 -3.62 12.78 -14.71
N ILE A 211 -2.47 13.26 -15.19
CA ILE A 211 -1.16 12.94 -14.64
C ILE A 211 -0.45 14.23 -14.19
N VAL A 212 -0.08 14.26 -12.91
CA VAL A 212 0.83 15.25 -12.35
C VAL A 212 2.24 14.66 -12.37
N HIS A 213 3.00 14.97 -13.41
CA HIS A 213 4.39 14.55 -13.51
C HIS A 213 5.26 15.53 -12.73
N GLY A 214 5.75 15.07 -11.59
CA GLY A 214 6.50 15.90 -10.63
C GLY A 214 7.93 15.39 -10.43
N PRO A 215 8.91 15.92 -11.18
CA PRO A 215 10.32 15.68 -10.91
C PRO A 215 10.71 16.03 -9.47
N PRO A 216 11.90 15.58 -8.99
CA PRO A 216 12.31 15.79 -7.62
C PRO A 216 12.30 17.28 -7.23
N GLY A 217 11.67 17.59 -6.09
CA GLY A 217 11.66 18.95 -5.53
C GLY A 217 10.70 19.92 -6.19
N THR A 218 9.86 19.52 -7.14
CA THR A 218 8.94 20.42 -7.88
C THR A 218 7.60 20.69 -7.15
N GLY A 219 7.43 20.22 -5.92
CA GLY A 219 6.20 20.43 -5.16
C GLY A 219 5.04 19.56 -5.61
N LYS A 220 5.30 18.33 -6.09
CA LYS A 220 4.28 17.34 -6.48
C LYS A 220 3.21 17.16 -5.42
N THR A 221 3.59 16.92 -4.16
CA THR A 221 2.64 16.72 -3.04
C THR A 221 1.80 17.97 -2.78
N THR A 222 2.39 19.17 -2.81
CA THR A 222 1.67 20.45 -2.66
C THR A 222 0.62 20.61 -3.75
N THR A 223 1.00 20.34 -5.00
CA THR A 223 0.10 20.39 -6.15
C THR A 223 -1.04 19.40 -6.03
N LEU A 224 -0.73 18.16 -5.59
CA LEU A 224 -1.72 17.10 -5.44
C LEU A 224 -2.69 17.41 -4.30
N VAL A 225 -2.21 17.92 -3.16
CA VAL A 225 -3.05 18.35 -2.03
C VAL A 225 -4.02 19.46 -2.47
N GLU A 226 -3.55 20.42 -3.25
CA GLU A 226 -4.42 21.46 -3.82
C GLU A 226 -5.48 20.88 -4.75
N ALA A 227 -5.08 19.99 -5.65
CA ALA A 227 -6.01 19.32 -6.56
C ALA A 227 -7.07 18.49 -5.81
N ILE A 228 -6.70 17.81 -4.72
CA ILE A 228 -7.63 17.09 -3.85
C ILE A 228 -8.59 18.06 -3.17
N TYR A 229 -8.06 19.12 -2.55
CA TYR A 229 -8.84 20.13 -1.86
C TYR A 229 -9.90 20.75 -2.78
N GLU A 230 -9.51 21.15 -3.98
CA GLU A 230 -10.41 21.73 -4.98
C GLU A 230 -11.42 20.70 -5.54
N THR A 231 -11.03 19.43 -5.68
CA THR A 231 -11.95 18.37 -6.08
C THR A 231 -13.06 18.18 -5.04
N LEU A 232 -12.75 18.33 -3.74
CA LEU A 232 -13.71 18.22 -2.65
C LEU A 232 -14.75 19.36 -2.61
N HIS A 233 -14.56 20.45 -3.35
CA HIS A 233 -15.63 21.43 -3.56
C HIS A 233 -16.72 20.91 -4.51
N ARG A 234 -16.47 19.85 -5.27
CA ARG A 234 -17.38 19.26 -6.26
C ARG A 234 -17.81 17.84 -5.92
N GLU A 235 -17.04 17.15 -5.10
CA GLU A 235 -17.26 15.77 -4.67
C GLU A 235 -17.34 15.70 -3.14
N ASN A 236 -18.24 14.88 -2.61
CA ASN A 236 -18.36 14.73 -1.17
C ASN A 236 -17.17 14.00 -0.57
N GLN A 237 -16.61 13.03 -1.29
CA GLN A 237 -15.54 12.17 -0.78
C GLN A 237 -14.66 11.68 -1.93
N VAL A 238 -13.37 11.60 -1.71
CA VAL A 238 -12.39 11.05 -2.64
C VAL A 238 -11.57 9.93 -2.00
N LEU A 239 -11.01 9.05 -2.82
CA LEU A 239 -10.05 8.03 -2.41
C LEU A 239 -8.64 8.49 -2.75
N VAL A 240 -7.73 8.42 -1.77
CA VAL A 240 -6.31 8.77 -1.94
C VAL A 240 -5.46 7.54 -1.61
N CYS A 241 -4.66 7.09 -2.56
CA CYS A 241 -3.82 5.92 -2.40
C CYS A 241 -2.35 6.22 -2.73
N ALA A 242 -1.47 5.40 -2.16
CA ALA A 242 -0.07 5.31 -2.57
C ALA A 242 0.44 3.88 -2.39
N GLN A 243 1.62 3.58 -2.94
CA GLN A 243 2.24 2.27 -2.79
C GLN A 243 2.69 2.01 -1.35
N SER A 244 3.28 3.00 -0.68
CA SER A 244 3.81 2.87 0.68
C SER A 244 2.95 3.57 1.73
N ASN A 245 3.00 3.08 2.98
CA ASN A 245 2.36 3.74 4.11
C ASN A 245 2.92 5.15 4.34
N MET A 246 4.22 5.33 4.19
CA MET A 246 4.89 6.62 4.39
C MET A 246 4.36 7.68 3.41
N ALA A 247 4.16 7.33 2.14
CA ALA A 247 3.60 8.24 1.15
C ALA A 247 2.14 8.60 1.47
N VAL A 248 1.33 7.61 1.89
CA VAL A 248 -0.06 7.86 2.31
C VAL A 248 -0.11 8.78 3.52
N ASP A 249 0.73 8.55 4.52
CA ASP A 249 0.75 9.37 5.74
C ASP A 249 1.20 10.79 5.45
N TRP A 250 2.23 10.95 4.62
CA TRP A 250 2.73 12.27 4.22
C TRP A 250 1.66 13.13 3.53
N ILE A 251 0.95 12.58 2.55
CA ILE A 251 -0.12 13.32 1.87
C ILE A 251 -1.31 13.56 2.82
N SER A 252 -1.62 12.60 3.67
CA SER A 252 -2.70 12.71 4.66
C SER A 252 -2.43 13.82 5.68
N GLU A 253 -1.20 13.95 6.17
CA GLU A 253 -0.80 15.06 7.06
C GLU A 253 -1.02 16.42 6.40
N LYS A 254 -0.60 16.56 5.15
CA LYS A 254 -0.78 17.82 4.41
C LYS A 254 -2.25 18.17 4.21
N LEU A 255 -3.11 17.18 4.01
CA LEU A 255 -4.55 17.37 3.92
C LEU A 255 -5.17 17.76 5.27
N VAL A 256 -4.74 17.11 6.35
CA VAL A 256 -5.17 17.45 7.73
C VAL A 256 -4.72 18.86 8.10
N ASP A 257 -3.48 19.25 7.80
CA ASP A 257 -2.97 20.60 8.03
C ASP A 257 -3.78 21.68 7.29
N ARG A 258 -4.42 21.30 6.18
CA ARG A 258 -5.33 22.16 5.41
C ARG A 258 -6.78 22.09 5.91
N GLY A 259 -7.05 21.37 6.99
CA GLY A 259 -8.38 21.25 7.59
C GLY A 259 -9.30 20.25 6.89
N VAL A 260 -8.77 19.36 6.05
CA VAL A 260 -9.58 18.33 5.38
C VAL A 260 -9.77 17.14 6.32
N PRO A 261 -11.02 16.68 6.56
CA PRO A 261 -11.27 15.48 7.34
C PRO A 261 -10.80 14.22 6.60
N VAL A 262 -9.76 13.57 7.14
CA VAL A 262 -9.16 12.34 6.59
C VAL A 262 -9.51 11.16 7.47
N LEU A 263 -9.88 10.03 6.85
CA LEU A 263 -9.96 8.72 7.50
C LEU A 263 -8.88 7.82 6.89
N ARG A 264 -7.90 7.45 7.70
CA ARG A 264 -6.77 6.62 7.31
C ARG A 264 -7.11 5.14 7.50
N ILE A 265 -7.26 4.40 6.40
CA ILE A 265 -7.47 2.95 6.43
C ILE A 265 -6.10 2.27 6.36
N GLY A 266 -5.80 1.49 7.37
CA GLY A 266 -4.53 0.79 7.50
C GLY A 266 -4.16 0.65 8.96
N ASN A 267 -3.13 -0.13 9.24
CA ASN A 267 -2.80 -0.44 10.62
C ASN A 267 -2.15 0.74 11.35
N PRO A 268 -2.59 1.05 12.57
CA PRO A 268 -2.04 2.10 13.40
C PRO A 268 -0.53 2.00 13.67
N THR A 269 0.03 0.80 13.72
CA THR A 269 1.47 0.61 14.02
C THR A 269 2.42 0.99 12.89
N ARG A 270 1.88 1.17 11.68
CA ARG A 270 2.63 1.65 10.50
C ARG A 270 2.33 3.08 10.12
N VAL A 271 1.52 3.74 10.90
CA VAL A 271 1.12 5.14 10.72
C VAL A 271 1.96 5.98 11.66
N ASN A 272 2.44 7.12 11.19
CA ASN A 272 3.19 8.03 12.04
C ASN A 272 2.30 8.58 13.19
N ASP A 273 2.93 9.04 14.25
CA ASP A 273 2.24 9.48 15.47
C ASP A 273 1.19 10.57 15.21
N LYS A 274 1.46 11.47 14.27
CA LYS A 274 0.54 12.57 13.92
C LYS A 274 -0.75 12.04 13.29
N MET A 275 -0.65 11.00 12.48
CA MET A 275 -1.80 10.41 11.78
C MET A 275 -2.52 9.33 12.58
N LEU A 276 -1.97 8.90 13.72
CA LEU A 276 -2.50 7.79 14.50
C LEU A 276 -3.97 8.00 14.91
N SER A 277 -4.33 9.21 15.35
CA SER A 277 -5.70 9.57 15.75
C SER A 277 -6.69 9.61 14.58
N PHE A 278 -6.21 9.66 13.34
CA PHE A 278 -7.03 9.67 12.13
C PHE A 278 -7.24 8.27 11.54
N THR A 279 -6.66 7.24 12.16
CA THR A 279 -6.84 5.85 11.72
C THR A 279 -8.26 5.38 12.02
N TYR A 280 -8.78 4.53 11.10
CA TYR A 280 -10.08 3.89 11.25
C TYR A 280 -10.22 3.18 12.61
N GLU A 281 -9.21 2.41 13.02
CA GLU A 281 -9.25 1.65 14.28
C GLU A 281 -9.37 2.55 15.49
N ARG A 282 -8.56 3.63 15.57
CA ARG A 282 -8.62 4.58 16.70
C ARG A 282 -9.93 5.36 16.73
N ARG A 283 -10.42 5.77 15.57
CA ARG A 283 -11.72 6.44 15.49
C ARG A 283 -12.87 5.52 15.83
N PHE A 284 -12.81 4.26 15.39
CA PHE A 284 -13.79 3.24 15.73
C PHE A 284 -13.85 3.00 17.27
N GLU A 285 -12.69 2.85 17.90
CA GLU A 285 -12.57 2.70 19.36
C GLU A 285 -13.06 3.92 20.14
N SER A 286 -12.87 5.11 19.61
CA SER A 286 -13.25 6.38 20.25
C SER A 286 -14.71 6.74 20.05
N HIS A 287 -15.46 5.98 19.26
CA HIS A 287 -16.86 6.26 18.97
C HIS A 287 -17.73 6.05 20.23
N PRO A 288 -18.73 6.92 20.52
CA PRO A 288 -19.58 6.82 21.69
C PRO A 288 -20.29 5.48 21.88
N ASP A 289 -20.67 4.81 20.77
CA ASP A 289 -21.34 3.52 20.78
C ASP A 289 -20.38 2.33 20.96
N TYR A 290 -19.07 2.52 20.86
CA TYR A 290 -18.09 1.44 20.95
C TYR A 290 -18.12 0.67 22.29
N PRO A 291 -18.22 1.32 23.49
CA PRO A 291 -18.32 0.60 24.74
C PRO A 291 -19.51 -0.37 24.81
N GLN A 292 -20.65 0.02 24.23
CA GLN A 292 -21.83 -0.84 24.14
C GLN A 292 -21.57 -2.03 23.21
N LEU A 293 -20.99 -1.80 22.02
CA LEU A 293 -20.62 -2.85 21.08
C LEU A 293 -19.63 -3.82 21.73
N TRP A 294 -18.62 -3.32 22.43
CA TRP A 294 -17.65 -4.15 23.13
C TRP A 294 -18.29 -5.04 24.20
N SER A 295 -19.21 -4.49 24.98
CA SER A 295 -19.97 -5.24 25.99
C SER A 295 -20.80 -6.37 25.38
N ILE A 296 -21.47 -6.11 24.25
CA ILE A 296 -22.25 -7.11 23.52
C ILE A 296 -21.34 -8.22 22.95
N ARG A 297 -20.22 -7.86 22.36
CA ARG A 297 -19.23 -8.81 21.83
C ARG A 297 -18.69 -9.71 22.95
N LYS A 298 -18.42 -9.13 24.14
CA LYS A 298 -18.00 -9.89 25.32
C LYS A 298 -19.11 -10.87 25.75
N ALA A 299 -20.37 -10.42 25.86
CA ALA A 299 -21.49 -11.28 26.23
C ALA A 299 -21.69 -12.45 25.24
N ILE A 300 -21.51 -12.22 23.94
CA ILE A 300 -21.56 -13.29 22.93
C ILE A 300 -20.46 -14.35 23.18
N ARG A 301 -19.23 -13.91 23.48
CA ARG A 301 -18.11 -14.83 23.77
C ARG A 301 -18.38 -15.65 25.03
N ASP A 302 -18.87 -15.03 26.09
CA ASP A 302 -19.20 -15.70 27.34
C ASP A 302 -20.30 -16.75 27.15
N LEU A 303 -21.34 -16.43 26.37
CA LEU A 303 -22.41 -17.36 26.02
C LEU A 303 -21.92 -18.53 25.15
N HIS A 304 -21.00 -18.31 24.23
CA HIS A 304 -20.38 -19.41 23.48
C HIS A 304 -19.58 -20.34 24.39
N GLY A 305 -18.92 -19.84 25.42
CA GLY A 305 -18.25 -20.64 26.44
C GLY A 305 -19.22 -21.50 27.26
N GLN A 306 -20.38 -20.96 27.63
CA GLN A 306 -21.43 -21.68 28.39
C GLN A 306 -22.15 -22.76 27.57
N ASN A 307 -22.35 -22.52 26.26
CA ASN A 307 -23.06 -23.46 25.37
C ASN A 307 -22.36 -24.84 25.24
N ARG A 308 -21.09 -24.94 25.61
CA ARG A 308 -20.32 -26.20 25.65
C ARG A 308 -20.68 -27.08 26.84
N LYS A 309 -21.39 -26.56 27.87
CA LYS A 309 -21.56 -27.23 29.17
C LYS A 309 -23.01 -27.59 29.56
N GLY A 310 -24.08 -27.30 28.76
CA GLY A 310 -25.39 -27.36 29.35
C GLY A 310 -26.61 -27.68 28.47
N ALA A 311 -27.73 -27.95 29.16
CA ALA A 311 -29.00 -28.48 28.64
C ALA A 311 -29.94 -27.49 27.95
N ASN A 312 -29.57 -26.19 27.82
CA ASN A 312 -30.48 -25.18 27.29
C ASN A 312 -29.94 -24.50 26.01
N ARG A 313 -29.51 -25.34 25.06
CA ARG A 313 -28.83 -24.91 23.83
C ARG A 313 -29.66 -23.95 22.95
N GLU A 314 -30.96 -24.19 22.84
CA GLU A 314 -31.84 -23.40 21.94
C GLU A 314 -32.03 -21.97 22.45
N SER A 315 -32.28 -21.78 23.73
CA SER A 315 -32.42 -20.44 24.34
C SER A 315 -31.12 -19.65 24.27
N ILE A 316 -29.97 -20.30 24.52
CA ILE A 316 -28.65 -19.66 24.40
C ILE A 316 -28.39 -19.26 22.97
N ARG A 317 -28.73 -20.10 21.98
CA ARG A 317 -28.57 -19.81 20.55
C ARG A 317 -29.43 -18.62 20.11
N GLN A 318 -30.68 -18.54 20.53
CA GLN A 318 -31.57 -17.41 20.25
C GLN A 318 -31.01 -16.11 20.84
N LYS A 319 -30.52 -16.16 22.08
CA LYS A 319 -29.89 -15.01 22.74
C LYS A 319 -28.62 -14.56 22.02
N ILE A 320 -27.76 -15.48 21.58
CA ILE A 320 -26.58 -15.17 20.79
C ILE A 320 -26.96 -14.49 19.46
N ASN A 321 -27.99 -15.00 18.78
CA ASN A 321 -28.43 -14.41 17.50
C ASN A 321 -28.94 -12.98 17.71
N SER A 322 -29.79 -12.74 18.70
CA SER A 322 -30.27 -11.38 19.01
C SER A 322 -29.15 -10.41 19.37
N LEU A 323 -28.14 -10.88 20.13
CA LEU A 323 -26.95 -10.06 20.44
C LEU A 323 -26.09 -9.79 19.20
N LYS A 324 -25.95 -10.77 18.28
CA LYS A 324 -25.25 -10.59 17.01
C LYS A 324 -25.92 -9.54 16.13
N ASP A 325 -27.26 -9.59 16.02
CA ASP A 325 -28.01 -8.62 15.25
C ASP A 325 -27.78 -7.20 15.80
N ARG A 326 -27.85 -7.03 17.12
CA ARG A 326 -27.61 -5.73 17.78
C ARG A 326 -26.15 -5.26 17.63
N ALA A 327 -25.17 -6.17 17.71
CA ALA A 327 -23.77 -5.84 17.43
C ALA A 327 -23.58 -5.36 15.99
N THR A 328 -24.23 -6.02 15.03
CA THR A 328 -24.19 -5.65 13.62
C THR A 328 -24.81 -4.26 13.38
N GLU A 329 -25.94 -3.95 14.02
CA GLU A 329 -26.55 -2.62 13.94
C GLU A 329 -25.61 -1.52 14.45
N LEU A 330 -24.96 -1.76 15.59
CA LEU A 330 -24.00 -0.80 16.16
C LEU A 330 -22.77 -0.64 15.26
N GLU A 331 -22.22 -1.72 14.72
CA GLU A 331 -21.11 -1.67 13.77
C GLU A 331 -21.46 -0.86 12.51
N ILE A 332 -22.64 -1.09 11.95
CA ILE A 332 -23.13 -0.33 10.79
C ILE A 332 -23.23 1.15 11.13
N ARG A 333 -23.79 1.50 12.30
CA ARG A 333 -23.91 2.89 12.74
C ARG A 333 -22.56 3.56 12.89
N ILE A 334 -21.65 2.96 13.65
CA ILE A 334 -20.29 3.48 13.85
C ILE A 334 -19.61 3.70 12.48
N ASN A 335 -19.67 2.71 11.59
CA ASN A 335 -19.11 2.84 10.25
C ASN A 335 -19.76 3.98 9.46
N ALA A 336 -21.09 4.08 9.47
CA ALA A 336 -21.81 5.14 8.77
C ALA A 336 -21.35 6.53 9.25
N ASP A 337 -21.22 6.72 10.56
CA ASP A 337 -20.79 7.98 11.15
C ASP A 337 -19.34 8.30 10.75
N LEU A 338 -18.40 7.36 10.89
CA LEU A 338 -16.99 7.55 10.53
C LEU A 338 -16.81 7.90 9.06
N PHE A 339 -17.49 7.17 8.17
CA PHE A 339 -17.38 7.41 6.73
C PHE A 339 -18.11 8.68 6.29
N SER A 340 -19.20 9.08 6.95
CA SER A 340 -19.91 10.31 6.63
C SER A 340 -19.14 11.58 7.04
N GLU A 341 -18.35 11.52 8.09
CA GLU A 341 -17.48 12.61 8.54
C GLU A 341 -16.25 12.80 7.65
N ALA A 342 -15.75 11.73 7.05
CA ALA A 342 -14.53 11.78 6.25
C ALA A 342 -14.79 12.35 4.86
N ARG A 343 -13.94 13.28 4.43
CA ARG A 343 -13.92 13.81 3.06
C ARG A 343 -12.86 13.11 2.20
N VAL A 344 -11.82 12.60 2.82
CA VAL A 344 -10.76 11.80 2.18
C VAL A 344 -10.65 10.47 2.89
N ILE A 345 -10.73 9.39 2.12
CA ILE A 345 -10.34 8.06 2.53
C ILE A 345 -8.93 7.82 2.02
N ALA A 346 -7.96 7.62 2.93
CA ALA A 346 -6.56 7.45 2.59
C ALA A 346 -6.07 6.05 2.95
N CYS A 347 -5.44 5.35 2.01
CA CYS A 347 -4.94 3.99 2.23
C CYS A 347 -3.83 3.61 1.23
N THR A 348 -3.10 2.53 1.49
CA THR A 348 -2.25 1.94 0.45
C THR A 348 -3.11 1.30 -0.65
N LEU A 349 -2.52 1.13 -1.84
CA LEU A 349 -3.22 0.47 -2.97
C LEU A 349 -3.81 -0.88 -2.56
N THR A 350 -3.06 -1.70 -1.86
CA THR A 350 -3.51 -3.00 -1.35
C THR A 350 -4.62 -2.86 -0.31
N SER A 351 -4.49 -1.88 0.59
CA SER A 351 -5.49 -1.62 1.64
C SER A 351 -6.81 -1.08 1.10
N SER A 352 -6.87 -0.60 -0.15
CA SER A 352 -8.13 -0.23 -0.81
C SER A 352 -9.08 -1.43 -0.98
N ALA A 353 -8.56 -2.66 -0.92
CA ALA A 353 -9.35 -3.89 -0.89
C ALA A 353 -9.85 -4.27 0.52
N ASN A 354 -9.59 -3.46 1.55
CA ASN A 354 -10.03 -3.74 2.92
C ASN A 354 -11.56 -3.92 2.96
N ARG A 355 -12.01 -4.84 3.82
CA ARG A 355 -13.43 -5.17 4.00
C ARG A 355 -14.30 -3.95 4.32
N VAL A 356 -13.77 -2.99 5.09
CA VAL A 356 -14.51 -1.77 5.46
C VAL A 356 -14.84 -0.87 4.26
N LEU A 357 -14.08 -1.01 3.16
CA LEU A 357 -14.30 -0.30 1.90
C LEU A 357 -15.09 -1.12 0.86
N MET A 358 -15.57 -2.33 1.24
CA MET A 358 -16.31 -3.19 0.32
C MET A 358 -17.62 -2.51 -0.11
N GLY A 359 -17.89 -2.49 -1.42
CA GLY A 359 -19.08 -1.87 -1.99
C GLY A 359 -18.99 -0.34 -2.14
N MET A 360 -17.99 0.32 -1.56
CA MET A 360 -17.82 1.77 -1.76
C MET A 360 -17.31 2.09 -3.17
N LYS A 361 -17.79 3.20 -3.72
CA LYS A 361 -17.38 3.80 -4.99
C LYS A 361 -17.07 5.28 -4.77
N PHE A 362 -16.11 5.77 -5.52
CA PHE A 362 -15.64 7.15 -5.44
C PHE A 362 -15.69 7.81 -6.81
N GLY A 363 -16.01 9.09 -6.86
CA GLY A 363 -15.93 9.85 -8.11
C GLY A 363 -14.48 9.93 -8.59
N THR A 364 -13.56 10.26 -7.70
CA THR A 364 -12.14 10.41 -8.02
C THR A 364 -11.24 9.59 -7.09
N LEU A 365 -10.27 8.90 -7.71
CA LEU A 365 -9.13 8.28 -7.06
C LEU A 365 -7.87 9.09 -7.38
N PHE A 366 -7.10 9.42 -6.35
CA PHE A 366 -5.75 9.96 -6.46
C PHE A 366 -4.73 8.90 -6.07
N ILE A 367 -3.71 8.67 -6.89
CA ILE A 367 -2.60 7.77 -6.58
C ILE A 367 -1.31 8.57 -6.58
N ASP A 368 -0.70 8.72 -5.41
CA ASP A 368 0.64 9.32 -5.28
C ASP A 368 1.72 8.24 -5.43
N GLU A 369 2.90 8.64 -5.88
CA GLU A 369 4.02 7.76 -6.23
C GLU A 369 3.62 6.62 -7.22
N ALA A 370 2.75 6.94 -8.17
CA ALA A 370 2.21 5.99 -9.13
C ALA A 370 3.27 5.31 -10.02
N ALA A 371 4.42 5.96 -10.19
CA ALA A 371 5.55 5.40 -10.93
C ALA A 371 6.32 4.31 -10.19
N GLN A 372 6.09 4.13 -8.89
CA GLN A 372 6.69 3.08 -8.07
C GLN A 372 5.78 1.87 -7.85
N ALA A 373 4.57 1.90 -8.40
CA ALA A 373 3.58 0.85 -8.23
C ALA A 373 3.48 -0.04 -9.47
N LEU A 374 3.39 -1.36 -9.26
CA LEU A 374 3.00 -2.28 -10.33
C LEU A 374 1.62 -1.88 -10.88
N GLU A 375 1.44 -2.00 -12.18
CA GLU A 375 0.15 -1.72 -12.82
C GLU A 375 -0.99 -2.50 -12.16
N ALA A 376 -0.78 -3.79 -11.89
CA ALA A 376 -1.76 -4.64 -11.22
C ALA A 376 -2.19 -4.13 -9.84
N ALA A 377 -1.26 -3.51 -9.09
CA ALA A 377 -1.57 -2.90 -7.79
C ALA A 377 -2.47 -1.65 -7.94
N CYS A 378 -2.22 -0.83 -8.96
CA CYS A 378 -3.07 0.33 -9.26
C CYS A 378 -4.52 -0.09 -9.55
N TRP A 379 -4.71 -1.19 -10.30
CA TRP A 379 -6.04 -1.69 -10.61
C TRP A 379 -6.84 -2.14 -9.39
N ILE A 380 -6.21 -2.50 -8.27
CA ILE A 380 -6.92 -2.80 -7.01
C ILE A 380 -7.76 -1.60 -6.57
N ALA A 381 -7.21 -0.39 -6.62
CA ALA A 381 -7.89 0.84 -6.25
C ALA A 381 -8.79 1.39 -7.37
N ILE A 382 -8.34 1.33 -8.63
CA ILE A 382 -9.06 1.89 -9.79
C ILE A 382 -10.45 1.28 -9.96
N ARG A 383 -10.63 0.01 -9.60
CA ARG A 383 -11.95 -0.64 -9.59
C ARG A 383 -13.03 0.11 -8.79
N LYS A 384 -12.62 0.99 -7.89
CA LYS A 384 -13.50 1.73 -6.98
C LYS A 384 -13.82 3.15 -7.42
N ALA A 385 -13.29 3.60 -8.55
CA ALA A 385 -13.40 5.00 -8.95
C ALA A 385 -13.87 5.17 -10.40
N ASP A 386 -14.48 6.34 -10.65
CA ASP A 386 -14.92 6.71 -11.99
C ASP A 386 -13.86 7.50 -12.75
N ARG A 387 -12.93 8.13 -12.04
CA ARG A 387 -11.88 8.98 -12.57
C ARG A 387 -10.59 8.76 -11.78
N VAL A 388 -9.44 8.86 -12.44
CA VAL A 388 -8.12 8.57 -11.85
C VAL A 388 -7.17 9.74 -12.05
N VAL A 389 -6.52 10.16 -10.98
CA VAL A 389 -5.42 11.13 -11.00
C VAL A 389 -4.16 10.42 -10.52
N LEU A 390 -3.14 10.37 -11.36
CA LEU A 390 -1.85 9.80 -11.03
C LEU A 390 -0.84 10.90 -10.80
N ALA A 391 -0.11 10.81 -9.69
CA ALA A 391 1.02 11.69 -9.42
C ALA A 391 2.28 10.84 -9.22
N GLY A 392 3.39 11.28 -9.79
CA GLY A 392 4.64 10.53 -9.72
C GLY A 392 5.66 11.06 -10.71
N ASP A 393 6.70 10.29 -10.87
CA ASP A 393 7.78 10.57 -11.83
C ASP A 393 8.29 9.26 -12.44
N HIS A 394 7.89 9.00 -13.66
CA HIS A 394 8.25 7.78 -14.39
C HIS A 394 9.71 7.77 -14.89
N GLN A 395 10.46 8.85 -14.69
CA GLN A 395 11.90 8.90 -14.94
C GLN A 395 12.74 8.52 -13.72
N GLN A 396 12.08 8.36 -12.55
CA GLN A 396 12.71 7.82 -11.35
C GLN A 396 12.64 6.28 -11.35
N LEU A 397 13.15 5.67 -10.28
CA LEU A 397 13.23 4.21 -10.17
C LEU A 397 11.84 3.56 -10.30
N PRO A 398 11.72 2.52 -11.15
CA PRO A 398 10.49 1.74 -11.31
C PRO A 398 10.26 0.83 -10.10
N PRO A 399 9.14 0.09 -10.07
CA PRO A 399 8.92 -0.98 -9.10
C PRO A 399 10.04 -2.01 -9.13
N THR A 400 10.43 -2.51 -7.96
CA THR A 400 11.42 -3.58 -7.87
C THR A 400 10.83 -4.91 -8.35
N ILE A 401 11.46 -5.53 -9.34
CA ILE A 401 11.12 -6.85 -9.87
C ILE A 401 12.31 -7.78 -9.64
N LYS A 402 12.09 -8.92 -9.04
CA LYS A 402 13.14 -9.91 -8.73
C LYS A 402 13.35 -10.92 -9.84
N CYS A 403 12.29 -11.29 -10.55
CA CYS A 403 12.37 -12.15 -11.72
C CYS A 403 12.85 -11.36 -12.94
N ILE A 404 14.09 -11.61 -13.36
CA ILE A 404 14.73 -10.88 -14.47
C ILE A 404 13.94 -11.05 -15.78
N GLU A 405 13.40 -12.24 -16.03
CA GLU A 405 12.60 -12.54 -17.22
C GLU A 405 11.30 -11.74 -17.22
N ALA A 406 10.63 -11.62 -16.08
CA ALA A 406 9.43 -10.81 -15.92
C ALA A 406 9.73 -9.31 -16.13
N MET A 407 10.83 -8.82 -15.60
CA MET A 407 11.31 -7.45 -15.80
C MET A 407 11.61 -7.18 -17.29
N ARG A 408 12.37 -8.04 -17.95
CA ARG A 408 12.67 -7.94 -19.41
C ARG A 408 11.41 -8.03 -20.26
N GLY A 409 10.38 -8.74 -19.78
CA GLY A 409 9.06 -8.82 -20.41
C GLY A 409 8.27 -7.52 -20.31
N GLY A 410 8.64 -6.60 -19.41
CA GLY A 410 8.02 -5.30 -19.19
C GLY A 410 7.07 -5.25 -17.99
N LEU A 411 7.28 -6.10 -16.96
CA LEU A 411 6.50 -6.02 -15.70
C LEU A 411 6.80 -4.74 -14.92
N ASP A 412 7.98 -4.16 -15.07
CA ASP A 412 8.43 -2.90 -14.50
C ASP A 412 7.79 -1.65 -15.12
N LYS A 413 7.14 -1.81 -16.29
CA LYS A 413 6.40 -0.71 -16.92
C LYS A 413 5.12 -0.43 -16.16
N THR A 414 5.08 0.74 -15.54
CA THR A 414 3.96 1.16 -14.70
C THR A 414 2.75 1.63 -15.51
N LEU A 415 1.57 1.63 -14.90
CA LEU A 415 0.38 2.21 -15.51
C LEU A 415 0.58 3.69 -15.89
N MET A 416 1.24 4.47 -15.01
CA MET A 416 1.57 5.86 -15.29
C MET A 416 2.40 6.00 -16.56
N GLN A 417 3.42 5.16 -16.74
CA GLN A 417 4.29 5.17 -17.92
C GLN A 417 3.51 4.84 -19.20
N HIS A 418 2.61 3.86 -19.14
CA HIS A 418 1.73 3.51 -20.26
C HIS A 418 0.83 4.69 -20.66
N ILE A 419 0.22 5.37 -19.68
CA ILE A 419 -0.65 6.51 -19.97
C ILE A 419 0.15 7.70 -20.50
N VAL A 420 1.33 7.99 -19.93
CA VAL A 420 2.21 9.06 -20.45
C VAL A 420 2.55 8.84 -21.93
N GLN A 421 2.81 7.60 -22.33
CA GLN A 421 3.13 7.26 -23.72
C GLN A 421 1.91 7.34 -24.64
N ASN A 422 0.75 6.87 -24.18
CA ASN A 422 -0.46 6.76 -25.00
C ASN A 422 -1.31 8.04 -25.02
N LYS A 423 -1.24 8.85 -23.97
CA LYS A 423 -2.10 10.04 -23.71
C LYS A 423 -1.27 11.24 -23.22
N PRO A 424 -0.29 11.72 -24.00
CA PRO A 424 0.56 12.85 -23.58
C PRO A 424 -0.25 14.12 -23.24
N GLU A 425 -1.45 14.27 -23.79
CA GLU A 425 -2.34 15.40 -23.55
C GLU A 425 -2.85 15.49 -22.09
N VAL A 426 -2.87 14.39 -21.35
CA VAL A 426 -3.33 14.37 -19.95
C VAL A 426 -2.21 14.67 -18.94
N VAL A 427 -0.97 14.81 -19.41
CA VAL A 427 0.21 15.00 -18.58
C VAL A 427 0.48 16.46 -18.33
N SER A 428 0.75 16.82 -17.06
CA SER A 428 1.27 18.13 -16.65
C SER A 428 2.62 17.94 -16.00
N LEU A 429 3.67 18.46 -16.62
CA LEU A 429 5.03 18.45 -16.07
C LEU A 429 5.22 19.67 -15.16
N LEU A 430 5.57 19.43 -13.90
CA LEU A 430 6.02 20.47 -12.98
C LEU A 430 7.47 20.84 -13.30
N LYS A 431 7.76 22.11 -13.54
CA LYS A 431 9.05 22.54 -14.13
C LYS A 431 9.97 23.28 -13.15
N ILE A 432 9.43 23.83 -12.05
CA ILE A 432 10.21 24.60 -11.10
C ILE A 432 10.49 23.73 -9.87
N GLN A 433 11.77 23.49 -9.59
CA GLN A 433 12.18 22.73 -8.40
C GLN A 433 12.66 23.67 -7.28
N TYR A 434 12.44 23.27 -6.03
CA TYR A 434 12.68 24.01 -4.79
C TYR A 434 13.60 23.27 -3.82
N ARG A 435 14.37 22.29 -4.29
CA ARG A 435 15.14 21.39 -3.43
C ARG A 435 16.64 21.63 -3.50
N MET A 436 17.19 21.65 -4.70
CA MET A 436 18.64 21.54 -4.90
C MET A 436 19.21 22.73 -5.68
N ASN A 437 20.53 22.90 -5.57
CA ASN A 437 21.29 23.82 -6.38
C ASN A 437 21.09 23.53 -7.87
N ASP A 438 21.17 24.58 -8.69
CA ASP A 438 20.94 24.52 -10.13
C ASP A 438 21.94 23.60 -10.86
N GLU A 439 23.21 23.60 -10.44
CA GLU A 439 24.22 22.71 -11.04
C GLU A 439 23.94 21.23 -10.77
N ILE A 440 23.46 20.90 -9.57
CA ILE A 440 23.06 19.53 -9.22
C ILE A 440 21.84 19.10 -10.05
N MET A 441 20.87 20.00 -10.24
CA MET A 441 19.65 19.73 -10.99
C MET A 441 19.90 19.59 -12.50
N ARG A 442 20.86 20.35 -13.04
CA ARG A 442 21.11 20.48 -14.50
C ARG A 442 21.30 19.14 -15.18
N PHE A 443 22.12 18.24 -14.61
CA PHE A 443 22.33 16.91 -15.18
C PHE A 443 21.01 16.16 -15.36
N SER A 444 20.20 16.10 -14.30
CA SER A 444 18.91 15.41 -14.35
C SER A 444 17.94 16.08 -15.31
N SER A 445 17.93 17.42 -15.34
CA SER A 445 17.09 18.21 -16.26
C SER A 445 17.40 17.86 -17.73
N ASP A 446 18.67 17.90 -18.09
CA ASP A 446 19.10 17.69 -19.48
C ASP A 446 18.89 16.24 -19.90
N TRP A 447 19.21 15.28 -19.02
CA TRP A 447 19.17 13.86 -19.35
C TRP A 447 17.76 13.26 -19.36
N PHE A 448 16.93 13.58 -18.37
CA PHE A 448 15.63 12.94 -18.17
C PHE A 448 14.43 13.82 -18.56
N TYR A 449 14.58 15.15 -18.54
CA TYR A 449 13.46 16.08 -18.73
C TYR A 449 13.68 17.05 -19.88
N HIS A 450 14.61 16.76 -20.79
CA HIS A 450 14.88 17.52 -22.01
C HIS A 450 15.20 19.01 -21.75
N GLY A 451 15.88 19.31 -20.64
CA GLY A 451 16.20 20.68 -20.22
C GLY A 451 15.00 21.49 -19.74
N ALA A 452 13.86 20.87 -19.45
CA ALA A 452 12.63 21.59 -19.11
C ALA A 452 12.57 22.09 -17.67
N LEU A 453 13.47 21.65 -16.78
CA LEU A 453 13.46 22.04 -15.38
C LEU A 453 14.25 23.33 -15.16
N SER A 454 13.79 24.11 -14.19
CA SER A 454 14.48 25.31 -13.68
C SER A 454 14.45 25.33 -12.16
N SER A 455 15.47 25.95 -11.56
CA SER A 455 15.54 26.10 -10.11
C SER A 455 14.85 27.38 -9.67
N ALA A 456 14.08 27.29 -8.59
CA ALA A 456 13.54 28.50 -7.94
C ALA A 456 14.68 29.39 -7.43
N PRO A 457 14.51 30.74 -7.44
CA PRO A 457 15.58 31.70 -7.07
C PRO A 457 16.21 31.40 -5.71
N GLU A 458 15.42 30.98 -4.73
CA GLU A 458 15.83 30.73 -3.34
C GLU A 458 16.73 29.49 -3.16
N VAL A 459 16.78 28.58 -4.15
CA VAL A 459 17.59 27.36 -4.09
C VAL A 459 18.69 27.34 -5.17
N LYS A 460 18.62 28.25 -6.14
CA LYS A 460 19.48 28.22 -7.32
C LYS A 460 20.97 28.16 -6.98
N TYR A 461 21.37 28.88 -5.94
CA TYR A 461 22.77 28.99 -5.49
C TYR A 461 22.97 28.35 -4.10
N ARG A 462 22.09 27.44 -3.66
CA ARG A 462 22.21 26.79 -2.36
C ARG A 462 23.50 25.96 -2.30
N SER A 463 24.33 26.21 -1.28
CA SER A 463 25.55 25.46 -0.99
C SER A 463 25.60 25.11 0.49
N ILE A 464 26.48 24.18 0.87
CA ILE A 464 26.73 23.81 2.26
C ILE A 464 27.65 24.86 2.90
N LEU A 465 28.67 25.28 2.17
CA LEU A 465 29.62 26.31 2.56
C LEU A 465 29.68 27.39 1.47
N ASP A 466 29.97 28.63 1.84
CA ASP A 466 30.22 29.71 0.89
C ASP A 466 31.40 29.35 0.00
N PHE A 467 31.24 29.60 -1.32
CA PHE A 467 32.23 29.25 -2.35
C PHE A 467 32.51 27.78 -2.58
N ASP A 468 31.66 26.87 -2.05
CA ASP A 468 31.77 25.45 -2.30
C ASP A 468 31.32 25.08 -3.72
N THR A 469 31.95 24.06 -4.30
CA THR A 469 31.54 23.49 -5.58
C THR A 469 30.37 22.51 -5.34
N PRO A 470 29.16 22.78 -5.85
CA PRO A 470 27.96 22.00 -5.52
C PRO A 470 28.03 20.54 -5.94
N ILE A 471 28.85 20.22 -6.94
CA ILE A 471 29.07 18.87 -7.46
C ILE A 471 30.53 18.66 -7.80
N VAL A 472 31.11 17.57 -7.31
CA VAL A 472 32.50 17.19 -7.60
C VAL A 472 32.50 15.79 -8.20
N TRP A 473 33.15 15.66 -9.35
CA TRP A 473 33.35 14.38 -10.00
C TRP A 473 34.73 13.81 -9.64
N VAL A 474 34.76 12.68 -8.96
CA VAL A 474 36.00 11.96 -8.66
C VAL A 474 36.08 10.75 -9.59
N ASN A 475 37.02 10.77 -10.54
CA ASN A 475 37.29 9.62 -11.39
C ASN A 475 38.19 8.64 -10.65
N THR A 476 37.69 7.43 -10.42
CA THR A 476 38.43 6.35 -9.76
C THR A 476 39.14 5.42 -10.75
N GLU A 477 39.08 5.70 -12.05
CA GLU A 477 39.79 4.94 -13.07
C GLU A 477 41.30 4.98 -12.82
N GLY A 478 41.95 3.81 -12.70
CA GLY A 478 43.37 3.70 -12.37
C GLY A 478 43.71 3.86 -10.89
N MET A 479 42.72 4.07 -10.01
CA MET A 479 42.88 3.93 -8.56
C MET A 479 42.59 2.48 -8.16
N ASP A 480 43.23 2.01 -7.10
CA ASP A 480 42.99 0.65 -6.58
C ASP A 480 41.68 0.58 -5.74
N CYS A 481 40.59 0.99 -6.40
CA CYS A 481 39.23 1.02 -5.83
C CYS A 481 38.46 -0.18 -6.37
N ASN A 482 38.76 -1.37 -5.84
CA ASN A 482 38.04 -2.59 -6.22
C ASN A 482 36.97 -2.92 -5.18
N GLU A 483 35.85 -3.47 -5.64
CA GLU A 483 34.87 -4.06 -4.75
C GLU A 483 35.44 -5.32 -4.11
N GLU A 484 35.40 -5.42 -2.77
CA GLU A 484 35.77 -6.62 -2.03
C GLU A 484 34.54 -7.24 -1.38
N PHE A 485 34.42 -8.55 -1.50
CA PHE A 485 33.37 -9.29 -0.83
C PHE A 485 33.71 -9.43 0.65
N VAL A 486 32.95 -8.80 1.53
CA VAL A 486 33.13 -8.88 2.97
C VAL A 486 31.95 -9.65 3.58
N GLY A 487 32.19 -10.91 3.91
CA GLY A 487 31.14 -11.77 4.47
C GLY A 487 30.04 -12.16 3.45
N GLU A 488 28.79 -11.81 3.72
CA GLU A 488 27.63 -12.08 2.84
C GLU A 488 27.19 -10.85 2.01
N SER A 489 27.95 -9.77 2.02
CA SER A 489 27.67 -8.51 1.30
C SER A 489 28.90 -8.01 0.54
N PHE A 490 28.63 -7.29 -0.55
CA PHE A 490 29.63 -6.52 -1.28
C PHE A 490 29.84 -5.16 -0.63
#